data_67bf5a0e1ba2ab2d98c9d3ea167922a4
#
_entry.id   67bf5a0e1ba2ab2d98c9d3ea167922a4
#
_cell.length_a   1.000
_cell.length_b   1.000
_cell.length_c   1.000
_cell.angle_alpha   90.00
_cell.angle_beta   90.00
_cell.angle_gamma   90.00
#
_symmetry.space_group_name_H-M   'P 1'
#
loop_
_entity.id
_entity.type
_entity.pdbx_description
1 polymer ?
#
loop_
_entity_poly.entity_id
_entity_poly.type
_entity_poly.pdbx_seq_one_letter_code
_entity_poly.pdbx_strand_id
1 'polypeptide(L)'
;MGVESTSRPLRIAVVGAGVSGLSAAWLLGSRHQVTLFEGDGRLGGHAHTVDAPGGPDGVIPVDTGFIVFNEDNYPNFTALLKHLGTPSIDADMALSVSLDDGAFEYSSGSLFAQKRNFFSARYWGMLRDVTRFYRNGPKDLAELDSPLTSLDDYLKQKGYCQAFRDDHLLPQAAAIWSTPLAAIRDYPAAALIRFFQNHGMMQVFGRGLWRTVEGGSRAYVEKLVQAFQGEVRRGVRVTGVRREAGGVDLRLASGQVERFDEVVIATHGDHALALLEDPTPEETRLLSAFRYSRNLAVLHTDPALMPRRRAAWTSWNHIGRRNAPQEGCVTYWMNRLQSLPAKPELFVTLNPTREIAPEAMIRTDVYDHPLFDSGAIAAQQALWGLQGVKRTWFCGSYFGHGFHEDGLQSGLAVAEQLGGVRRPWSVQDESGRIHLSARAVAPAEVAA
;
A
#
# COMPACT_ATOMS: atom_id res chain seq x y z
N MET A 1 38.04 -18.91 12.12
CA MET A 1 38.57 -17.59 11.69
C MET A 1 37.80 -17.23 10.45
N GLY A 2 36.77 -16.38 10.61
CA GLY A 2 35.97 -15.90 9.50
C GLY A 2 36.78 -14.86 8.71
N VAL A 3 36.89 -15.07 7.41
CA VAL A 3 37.44 -14.06 6.50
C VAL A 3 36.42 -12.92 6.47
N GLU A 4 36.64 -11.84 7.21
CA GLU A 4 35.96 -10.57 7.00
C GLU A 4 36.33 -10.08 5.60
N SER A 5 35.41 -10.20 4.67
CA SER A 5 35.51 -9.52 3.37
C SER A 5 35.42 -8.02 3.64
N THR A 6 36.56 -7.35 3.80
CA THR A 6 36.70 -5.90 3.91
C THR A 6 36.48 -5.25 2.56
N SER A 7 35.31 -5.39 1.96
CA SER A 7 34.94 -4.58 0.82
C SER A 7 34.76 -3.12 1.27
N ARG A 8 35.41 -2.19 0.55
CA ARG A 8 35.29 -0.74 0.78
C ARG A 8 33.79 -0.35 0.87
N PRO A 9 33.40 0.55 1.79
CA PRO A 9 32.06 1.12 1.82
C PRO A 9 31.70 1.72 0.44
N LEU A 10 30.56 1.29 -0.11
CA LEU A 10 30.03 1.81 -1.39
C LEU A 10 29.39 3.19 -1.16
N ARG A 11 29.42 4.02 -2.21
CA ARG A 11 28.59 5.22 -2.33
C ARG A 11 27.28 4.83 -3.01
N ILE A 12 26.18 4.84 -2.28
CA ILE A 12 24.89 4.38 -2.77
C ILE A 12 23.90 5.54 -2.77
N ALA A 13 23.24 5.75 -3.89
CA ALA A 13 22.09 6.64 -3.99
C ALA A 13 20.80 5.85 -3.78
N VAL A 14 19.87 6.38 -2.97
CA VAL A 14 18.51 5.87 -2.85
C VAL A 14 17.56 6.97 -3.33
N VAL A 15 16.72 6.67 -4.31
CA VAL A 15 15.80 7.63 -4.95
C VAL A 15 14.35 7.31 -4.55
N GLY A 16 13.73 8.23 -3.79
CA GLY A 16 12.40 8.08 -3.21
C GLY A 16 12.45 7.74 -1.72
N ALA A 17 11.76 8.52 -0.91
CA ALA A 17 11.71 8.39 0.56
C ALA A 17 10.36 7.88 1.07
N GLY A 18 9.69 7.00 0.34
CA GLY A 18 8.62 6.14 0.85
C GLY A 18 9.18 5.04 1.76
N VAL A 19 8.32 4.19 2.33
CA VAL A 19 8.74 3.12 3.25
C VAL A 19 9.84 2.23 2.68
N SER A 20 9.80 1.94 1.37
CA SER A 20 10.79 1.11 0.68
C SER A 20 12.17 1.76 0.66
N GLY A 21 12.25 3.03 0.23
CA GLY A 21 13.51 3.75 0.15
C GLY A 21 14.06 4.12 1.52
N LEU A 22 13.20 4.52 2.47
CA LEU A 22 13.61 4.80 3.84
C LEU A 22 14.21 3.56 4.52
N SER A 23 13.55 2.39 4.39
CA SER A 23 14.06 1.15 4.99
C SER A 23 15.35 0.66 4.31
N ALA A 24 15.44 0.77 2.98
CA ALA A 24 16.66 0.45 2.26
C ALA A 24 17.82 1.36 2.66
N ALA A 25 17.59 2.69 2.68
CA ALA A 25 18.60 3.67 3.07
C ALA A 25 19.07 3.46 4.51
N TRP A 26 18.12 3.29 5.44
CA TRP A 26 18.42 3.07 6.85
C TRP A 26 19.31 1.83 7.05
N LEU A 27 18.95 0.71 6.44
CA LEU A 27 19.69 -0.53 6.63
C LEU A 27 21.07 -0.48 5.95
N LEU A 28 21.16 0.05 4.71
CA LEU A 28 22.41 0.24 3.98
C LEU A 28 23.36 1.22 4.70
N GLY A 29 22.82 2.27 5.32
CA GLY A 29 23.58 3.30 6.02
C GLY A 29 24.40 2.77 7.20
N SER A 30 24.07 1.58 7.72
CA SER A 30 24.86 0.92 8.77
C SER A 30 26.28 0.49 8.32
N ARG A 31 26.51 0.41 6.99
CA ARG A 31 27.78 -0.07 6.43
C ARG A 31 28.31 0.77 5.26
N HIS A 32 27.45 1.47 4.56
CA HIS A 32 27.76 2.18 3.32
C HIS A 32 27.51 3.68 3.44
N GLN A 33 28.09 4.46 2.51
CA GLN A 33 27.82 5.89 2.38
C GLN A 33 26.55 6.08 1.56
N VAL A 34 25.43 6.35 2.21
CA VAL A 34 24.12 6.43 1.55
C VAL A 34 23.63 7.88 1.50
N THR A 35 23.19 8.30 0.32
CA THR A 35 22.45 9.56 0.11
C THR A 35 21.03 9.22 -0.33
N LEU A 36 20.04 9.64 0.45
CA LEU A 36 18.62 9.48 0.17
C LEU A 36 18.07 10.76 -0.48
N PHE A 37 17.55 10.63 -1.71
CA PHE A 37 16.95 11.73 -2.46
C PHE A 37 15.42 11.63 -2.42
N GLU A 38 14.78 12.76 -2.10
CA GLU A 38 13.33 12.91 -2.15
C GLU A 38 12.96 14.19 -2.93
N GLY A 39 12.09 14.03 -3.93
CA GLY A 39 11.64 15.14 -4.78
C GLY A 39 10.68 16.10 -4.10
N ASP A 40 9.95 15.61 -3.09
CA ASP A 40 9.00 16.40 -2.32
C ASP A 40 9.66 17.03 -1.08
N GLY A 41 8.99 18.03 -0.48
CA GLY A 41 9.45 18.68 0.75
C GLY A 41 9.25 17.83 2.02
N ARG A 42 8.57 16.67 1.92
CA ARG A 42 8.34 15.74 3.03
C ARG A 42 8.86 14.33 2.72
N LEU A 43 9.17 13.59 3.75
CA LEU A 43 9.53 12.17 3.68
C LEU A 43 8.32 11.30 4.03
N GLY A 44 8.38 10.01 3.71
CA GLY A 44 7.39 9.01 4.08
C GLY A 44 6.51 8.52 2.93
N GLY A 45 6.46 9.23 1.79
CA GLY A 45 5.60 8.84 0.67
C GLY A 45 4.12 8.74 1.09
N HIS A 46 3.51 7.55 1.03
CA HIS A 46 2.13 7.30 1.49
C HIS A 46 1.98 7.32 3.02
N ALA A 47 3.04 7.25 3.81
CA ALA A 47 3.00 7.58 5.23
C ALA A 47 2.92 9.12 5.36
N HIS A 48 1.70 9.63 5.44
CA HIS A 48 1.42 11.06 5.41
C HIS A 48 0.41 11.45 6.50
N THR A 49 0.92 12.06 7.54
CA THR A 49 0.12 12.61 8.64
C THR A 49 -0.05 14.12 8.45
N VAL A 50 -1.29 14.59 8.48
CA VAL A 50 -1.69 15.99 8.38
C VAL A 50 -2.19 16.46 9.75
N ASP A 51 -1.76 17.63 10.19
CA ASP A 51 -2.23 18.24 11.43
C ASP A 51 -3.56 18.96 11.17
N ALA A 52 -4.68 18.34 11.58
CA ALA A 52 -6.01 18.93 11.54
C ALA A 52 -6.22 19.85 12.75
N PRO A 53 -6.94 20.98 12.62
CA PRO A 53 -7.28 21.85 13.75
C PRO A 53 -8.13 21.10 14.80
N GLY A 54 -7.82 21.27 16.08
CA GLY A 54 -8.57 20.68 17.21
C GLY A 54 -7.67 19.98 18.22
N GLY A 55 -8.30 19.23 19.14
CA GLY A 55 -7.59 18.49 20.17
C GLY A 55 -7.05 19.36 21.33
N PRO A 56 -6.48 18.73 22.35
CA PRO A 56 -5.96 19.43 23.54
C PRO A 56 -4.79 20.35 23.22
N ASP A 57 -3.93 19.94 22.28
CA ASP A 57 -2.73 20.69 21.87
C ASP A 57 -2.97 21.61 20.66
N GLY A 58 -4.24 21.83 20.28
CA GLY A 58 -4.63 22.66 19.15
C GLY A 58 -4.58 21.95 17.78
N VAL A 59 -4.01 20.75 17.71
CA VAL A 59 -3.91 19.94 16.49
C VAL A 59 -4.21 18.48 16.75
N ILE A 60 -4.72 17.79 15.72
CA ILE A 60 -4.98 16.34 15.71
C ILE A 60 -4.21 15.75 14.54
N PRO A 61 -3.26 14.83 14.74
CA PRO A 61 -2.53 14.16 13.67
C PRO A 61 -3.43 13.14 12.97
N VAL A 62 -3.69 13.32 11.68
CA VAL A 62 -4.56 12.48 10.86
C VAL A 62 -3.79 11.92 9.68
N ASP A 63 -3.76 10.62 9.53
CA ASP A 63 -3.17 9.98 8.36
C ASP A 63 -4.11 10.05 7.16
N THR A 64 -3.59 10.46 6.00
CA THR A 64 -4.35 10.58 4.76
C THR A 64 -3.99 9.54 3.72
N GLY A 65 -2.90 8.79 3.92
CA GLY A 65 -2.44 7.73 3.03
C GLY A 65 -2.41 6.37 3.75
N PHE A 66 -1.28 5.95 4.29
CA PHE A 66 -1.17 4.73 5.10
C PHE A 66 -1.71 4.98 6.51
N ILE A 67 -2.72 4.22 6.93
CA ILE A 67 -3.46 4.46 8.18
C ILE A 67 -3.39 3.27 9.14
N VAL A 68 -3.62 2.05 8.65
CA VAL A 68 -3.82 0.87 9.51
C VAL A 68 -2.99 -0.32 9.04
N PHE A 69 -2.66 -1.20 9.98
CA PHE A 69 -1.99 -2.48 9.77
C PHE A 69 -2.52 -3.51 10.75
N ASN A 70 -2.19 -4.79 10.56
CA ASN A 70 -2.35 -5.83 11.57
C ASN A 70 -1.05 -6.62 11.72
N GLU A 71 -0.82 -7.15 12.91
CA GLU A 71 0.47 -7.78 13.26
C GLU A 71 0.72 -9.05 12.44
N ASP A 72 -0.32 -9.82 12.11
CA ASP A 72 -0.20 -11.08 11.37
C ASP A 72 0.28 -10.86 9.93
N ASN A 73 -0.20 -9.78 9.28
CA ASN A 73 0.11 -9.51 7.88
C ASN A 73 1.21 -8.45 7.68
N TYR A 74 1.64 -7.80 8.74
CA TYR A 74 2.69 -6.78 8.71
C TYR A 74 3.83 -7.14 9.68
N PRO A 75 4.42 -8.35 9.57
CA PRO A 75 5.39 -8.83 10.56
C PRO A 75 6.64 -7.96 10.59
N ASN A 76 7.17 -7.52 9.45
CA ASN A 76 8.34 -6.64 9.44
C ASN A 76 8.01 -5.24 9.91
N PHE A 77 6.84 -4.70 9.55
CA PHE A 77 6.43 -3.38 10.00
C PHE A 77 6.22 -3.37 11.52
N THR A 78 5.59 -4.39 12.07
CA THR A 78 5.46 -4.58 13.53
C THR A 78 6.82 -4.65 14.22
N ALA A 79 7.75 -5.42 13.65
CA ALA A 79 9.12 -5.53 14.18
C ALA A 79 9.91 -4.22 14.06
N LEU A 80 9.73 -3.48 12.96
CA LEU A 80 10.33 -2.15 12.76
C LEU A 80 9.81 -1.17 13.81
N LEU A 81 8.49 -1.08 14.04
CA LEU A 81 7.91 -0.21 15.05
C LEU A 81 8.46 -0.53 16.44
N LYS A 82 8.56 -1.82 16.78
CA LYS A 82 9.17 -2.27 18.04
C LYS A 82 10.64 -1.87 18.14
N HIS A 83 11.42 -2.05 17.07
CA HIS A 83 12.83 -1.68 17.00
C HIS A 83 13.03 -0.18 17.20
N LEU A 84 12.18 0.64 16.60
CA LEU A 84 12.21 2.10 16.72
C LEU A 84 11.57 2.63 18.03
N GLY A 85 10.97 1.76 18.84
CA GLY A 85 10.21 2.18 20.02
C GLY A 85 9.02 3.08 19.67
N THR A 86 8.35 2.82 18.53
CA THR A 86 7.16 3.57 18.08
C THR A 86 5.91 2.83 18.52
N PRO A 87 5.06 3.40 19.38
CA PRO A 87 3.84 2.75 19.84
C PRO A 87 2.78 2.69 18.75
N SER A 88 1.89 1.73 18.88
CA SER A 88 0.67 1.60 18.08
C SER A 88 -0.52 1.33 18.97
N ILE A 89 -1.71 1.72 18.52
CA ILE A 89 -2.98 1.57 19.24
C ILE A 89 -3.99 0.81 18.38
N ASP A 90 -5.05 0.30 19.01
CA ASP A 90 -6.10 -0.44 18.32
C ASP A 90 -6.87 0.45 17.35
N ALA A 91 -7.19 -0.09 16.19
CA ALA A 91 -7.96 0.53 15.13
C ALA A 91 -9.25 -0.25 14.84
N ASP A 92 -10.33 0.47 14.57
CA ASP A 92 -11.59 -0.14 14.12
C ASP A 92 -11.60 -0.34 12.61
N MET A 93 -11.89 -1.57 12.16
CA MET A 93 -11.94 -1.93 10.73
C MET A 93 -13.32 -2.44 10.35
N ALA A 94 -14.34 -1.63 10.55
CA ALA A 94 -15.70 -1.91 10.15
C ALA A 94 -16.03 -1.24 8.80
N LEU A 95 -16.77 -1.94 7.95
CA LEU A 95 -17.21 -1.44 6.63
C LEU A 95 -18.71 -1.16 6.65
N SER A 96 -19.10 -0.07 6.03
CA SER A 96 -20.48 0.19 5.63
C SER A 96 -20.59 0.39 4.12
N VAL A 97 -21.79 0.14 3.62
CA VAL A 97 -22.17 0.38 2.22
C VAL A 97 -23.46 1.20 2.20
N SER A 98 -23.42 2.34 1.50
CA SER A 98 -24.55 3.20 1.23
C SER A 98 -24.70 3.39 -0.28
N LEU A 99 -25.79 2.89 -0.84
CA LEU A 99 -26.07 2.96 -2.27
C LEU A 99 -27.35 3.75 -2.56
N ASP A 100 -27.36 4.36 -3.76
CA ASP A 100 -28.52 5.08 -4.29
C ASP A 100 -29.06 6.15 -3.33
N ASP A 101 -28.15 7.03 -2.89
CA ASP A 101 -28.45 8.12 -1.96
C ASP A 101 -29.10 7.67 -0.65
N GLY A 102 -28.61 6.56 -0.07
CA GLY A 102 -29.11 5.99 1.18
C GLY A 102 -30.40 5.17 1.03
N ALA A 103 -30.78 4.88 -0.23
CA ALA A 103 -31.87 3.92 -0.49
C ALA A 103 -31.54 2.51 -0.02
N PHE A 104 -30.26 2.14 0.05
CA PHE A 104 -29.78 0.88 0.61
C PHE A 104 -28.55 1.17 1.49
N GLU A 105 -28.65 0.80 2.77
CA GLU A 105 -27.57 0.99 3.74
C GLU A 105 -27.48 -0.17 4.71
N TYR A 106 -26.27 -0.62 4.98
CA TYR A 106 -25.94 -1.53 6.06
C TYR A 106 -24.47 -1.39 6.45
N SER A 107 -24.09 -1.97 7.57
CA SER A 107 -22.68 -2.06 7.96
C SER A 107 -22.37 -3.41 8.62
N SER A 108 -21.08 -3.76 8.67
CA SER A 108 -20.63 -4.95 9.39
C SER A 108 -20.94 -4.90 10.90
N GLY A 109 -21.01 -3.70 11.48
CA GLY A 109 -21.40 -3.49 12.89
C GLY A 109 -22.91 -3.41 13.11
N SER A 110 -23.71 -3.15 12.05
CA SER A 110 -25.18 -3.04 12.14
C SER A 110 -25.82 -3.49 10.82
N LEU A 111 -26.01 -4.80 10.69
CA LEU A 111 -26.59 -5.40 9.47
C LEU A 111 -27.96 -4.82 9.13
N PHE A 112 -28.74 -4.45 10.13
CA PHE A 112 -30.08 -3.86 9.98
C PHE A 112 -30.14 -2.38 10.38
N ALA A 113 -29.06 -1.63 10.15
CA ALA A 113 -29.07 -0.17 10.28
C ALA A 113 -30.25 0.46 9.50
N GLN A 114 -30.61 -0.17 8.39
CA GLN A 114 -31.85 0.10 7.65
C GLN A 114 -32.84 -1.05 7.89
N LYS A 115 -33.82 -0.83 8.79
CA LYS A 115 -34.75 -1.89 9.23
C LYS A 115 -35.51 -2.57 8.10
N ARG A 116 -35.83 -1.88 7.00
CA ARG A 116 -36.52 -2.47 5.83
C ARG A 116 -35.71 -3.59 5.15
N ASN A 117 -34.40 -3.62 5.31
CA ASN A 117 -33.54 -4.68 4.75
C ASN A 117 -33.93 -6.06 5.28
N PHE A 118 -34.53 -6.11 6.49
CA PHE A 118 -35.05 -7.35 7.06
C PHE A 118 -36.10 -8.03 6.18
N PHE A 119 -36.90 -7.26 5.46
CA PHE A 119 -37.96 -7.75 4.56
C PHE A 119 -37.50 -7.91 3.10
N SER A 120 -36.22 -7.73 2.80
CA SER A 120 -35.69 -7.79 1.44
C SER A 120 -35.10 -9.16 1.11
N ALA A 121 -35.71 -9.88 0.17
CA ALA A 121 -35.18 -11.14 -0.34
C ALA A 121 -33.79 -10.95 -1.00
N ARG A 122 -33.55 -9.79 -1.67
CA ARG A 122 -32.24 -9.41 -2.23
C ARG A 122 -31.18 -9.33 -1.14
N TYR A 123 -31.50 -8.72 0.00
CA TYR A 123 -30.58 -8.58 1.13
C TYR A 123 -30.22 -9.93 1.76
N TRP A 124 -31.20 -10.79 2.00
CA TRP A 124 -30.95 -12.14 2.53
C TRP A 124 -30.16 -13.01 1.56
N GLY A 125 -30.41 -12.87 0.24
CA GLY A 125 -29.59 -13.51 -0.80
C GLY A 125 -28.12 -13.07 -0.72
N MET A 126 -27.88 -11.77 -0.53
CA MET A 126 -26.53 -11.21 -0.31
C MET A 126 -25.87 -11.82 0.93
N LEU A 127 -26.52 -11.81 2.09
CA LEU A 127 -25.96 -12.35 3.34
C LEU A 127 -25.65 -13.84 3.26
N ARG A 128 -26.55 -14.63 2.60
CA ARG A 128 -26.30 -16.04 2.32
C ARG A 128 -25.02 -16.23 1.53
N ASP A 129 -24.82 -15.43 0.48
CA ASP A 129 -23.67 -15.55 -0.40
C ASP A 129 -22.38 -15.00 0.23
N VAL A 130 -22.45 -14.00 1.13
CA VAL A 130 -21.34 -13.60 2.00
C VAL A 130 -20.84 -14.80 2.82
N THR A 131 -21.76 -15.48 3.49
CA THR A 131 -21.44 -16.66 4.31
C THR A 131 -20.87 -17.81 3.47
N ARG A 132 -21.46 -18.01 2.25
CA ARG A 132 -20.98 -19.02 1.30
C ARG A 132 -19.57 -18.71 0.82
N PHE A 133 -19.29 -17.46 0.47
CA PHE A 133 -17.97 -17.01 0.01
C PHE A 133 -16.90 -17.18 1.09
N TYR A 134 -17.21 -16.78 2.33
CA TYR A 134 -16.26 -16.94 3.44
C TYR A 134 -15.90 -18.40 3.71
N ARG A 135 -16.88 -19.31 3.59
CA ARG A 135 -16.67 -20.74 3.80
C ARG A 135 -15.97 -21.44 2.62
N ASN A 136 -16.32 -21.07 1.39
CA ASN A 136 -15.91 -21.80 0.19
C ASN A 136 -14.69 -21.17 -0.49
N GLY A 137 -14.52 -19.84 -0.43
CA GLY A 137 -13.42 -19.15 -1.11
C GLY A 137 -12.03 -19.76 -0.85
N PRO A 138 -11.65 -20.07 0.39
CA PRO A 138 -10.37 -20.74 0.66
C PRO A 138 -10.21 -22.11 -0.02
N LYS A 139 -11.31 -22.84 -0.20
CA LYS A 139 -11.32 -24.14 -0.91
C LYS A 139 -11.26 -23.93 -2.41
N ASP A 140 -12.04 -22.99 -2.91
CA ASP A 140 -12.09 -22.63 -4.33
C ASP A 140 -10.71 -22.17 -4.84
N LEU A 141 -9.88 -21.60 -3.98
CA LEU A 141 -8.52 -21.19 -4.33
C LEU A 141 -7.65 -22.34 -4.85
N ALA A 142 -7.84 -23.54 -4.31
CA ALA A 142 -7.13 -24.75 -4.75
C ALA A 142 -7.72 -25.35 -6.05
N GLU A 143 -8.96 -24.98 -6.40
CA GLU A 143 -9.71 -25.52 -7.54
C GLU A 143 -9.75 -24.56 -8.74
N LEU A 144 -9.17 -23.35 -8.61
CA LEU A 144 -9.13 -22.40 -9.73
C LEU A 144 -8.27 -22.92 -10.87
N ASP A 145 -8.88 -23.08 -12.05
CA ASP A 145 -8.23 -23.59 -13.27
C ASP A 145 -7.00 -22.75 -13.67
N SER A 146 -7.04 -21.46 -13.36
CA SER A 146 -5.94 -20.53 -13.61
C SER A 146 -5.83 -19.51 -12.47
N PRO A 147 -4.62 -19.19 -12.02
CA PRO A 147 -4.39 -18.12 -11.04
C PRO A 147 -4.78 -16.73 -11.59
N LEU A 148 -5.00 -16.62 -12.90
CA LEU A 148 -5.37 -15.38 -13.59
C LEU A 148 -6.87 -15.28 -13.90
N THR A 149 -7.70 -16.24 -13.45
CA THR A 149 -9.16 -16.15 -13.59
C THR A 149 -9.67 -14.84 -12.97
N SER A 150 -10.41 -14.05 -13.76
CA SER A 150 -10.95 -12.77 -13.29
C SER A 150 -11.96 -12.96 -12.15
N LEU A 151 -12.09 -11.97 -11.29
CA LEU A 151 -13.09 -12.00 -10.21
C LEU A 151 -14.49 -12.13 -10.77
N ASP A 152 -14.81 -11.43 -11.87
CA ASP A 152 -16.14 -11.46 -12.47
C ASP A 152 -16.48 -12.85 -13.02
N ASP A 153 -15.53 -13.52 -13.71
CA ASP A 153 -15.72 -14.88 -14.22
C ASP A 153 -15.87 -15.90 -13.09
N TYR A 154 -15.02 -15.83 -12.07
CA TYR A 154 -15.13 -16.68 -10.87
C TYR A 154 -16.51 -16.55 -10.21
N LEU A 155 -16.98 -15.32 -9.98
CA LEU A 155 -18.29 -15.08 -9.34
C LEU A 155 -19.46 -15.57 -10.19
N LYS A 156 -19.38 -15.45 -11.53
CA LYS A 156 -20.38 -16.00 -12.46
C LYS A 156 -20.35 -17.52 -12.45
N GLN A 157 -19.19 -18.13 -12.61
CA GLN A 157 -19.00 -19.57 -12.64
C GLN A 157 -19.50 -20.26 -11.37
N LYS A 158 -19.19 -19.67 -10.21
CA LYS A 158 -19.67 -20.19 -8.91
C LYS A 158 -21.13 -19.80 -8.61
N GLY A 159 -21.81 -19.05 -9.45
CA GLY A 159 -23.22 -18.67 -9.32
C GLY A 159 -23.53 -17.81 -8.10
N TYR A 160 -22.67 -16.85 -7.81
CA TYR A 160 -22.94 -15.84 -6.76
C TYR A 160 -23.99 -14.84 -7.24
N CYS A 161 -24.97 -14.51 -6.38
CA CYS A 161 -26.04 -13.59 -6.72
C CYS A 161 -25.53 -12.16 -6.99
N GLN A 162 -26.26 -11.43 -7.81
CA GLN A 162 -25.92 -10.05 -8.16
C GLN A 162 -25.82 -9.15 -6.92
N ALA A 163 -26.69 -9.34 -5.91
CA ALA A 163 -26.66 -8.55 -4.69
C ALA A 163 -25.34 -8.73 -3.91
N PHE A 164 -24.80 -9.96 -3.82
CA PHE A 164 -23.51 -10.20 -3.21
C PHE A 164 -22.37 -9.52 -3.97
N ARG A 165 -22.41 -9.60 -5.30
CA ARG A 165 -21.40 -9.02 -6.16
C ARG A 165 -21.38 -7.49 -6.05
N ASP A 166 -22.54 -6.85 -6.32
CA ASP A 166 -22.64 -5.41 -6.54
C ASP A 166 -22.87 -4.61 -5.25
N ASP A 167 -23.53 -5.20 -4.23
CA ASP A 167 -23.87 -4.49 -2.99
C ASP A 167 -22.91 -4.83 -1.83
N HIS A 168 -21.96 -5.78 -1.99
CA HIS A 168 -21.04 -6.18 -0.93
C HIS A 168 -19.59 -6.33 -1.41
N LEU A 169 -19.29 -7.34 -2.26
CA LEU A 169 -17.91 -7.74 -2.54
C LEU A 169 -17.16 -6.68 -3.35
N LEU A 170 -17.75 -6.17 -4.43
CA LEU A 170 -17.10 -5.16 -5.27
C LEU A 170 -16.91 -3.83 -4.52
N PRO A 171 -17.90 -3.28 -3.77
CA PRO A 171 -17.70 -2.14 -2.90
C PRO A 171 -16.59 -2.33 -1.87
N GLN A 172 -16.49 -3.50 -1.25
CA GLN A 172 -15.47 -3.81 -0.27
C GLN A 172 -14.08 -3.86 -0.91
N ALA A 173 -13.94 -4.54 -2.03
CA ALA A 173 -12.67 -4.63 -2.75
C ALA A 173 -12.23 -3.25 -3.28
N ALA A 174 -13.15 -2.47 -3.86
CA ALA A 174 -12.86 -1.11 -4.31
C ALA A 174 -12.37 -0.20 -3.18
N ALA A 175 -12.96 -0.34 -1.98
CA ALA A 175 -12.52 0.41 -0.80
C ALA A 175 -11.10 0.04 -0.37
N ILE A 176 -10.73 -1.25 -0.43
CA ILE A 176 -9.41 -1.75 0.00
C ILE A 176 -8.29 -1.27 -0.94
N TRP A 177 -8.50 -1.40 -2.25
CA TRP A 177 -7.47 -1.05 -3.23
C TRP A 177 -7.59 0.37 -3.78
N SER A 178 -8.57 1.16 -3.31
CA SER A 178 -8.85 2.51 -3.86
C SER A 178 -8.95 2.51 -5.39
N THR A 179 -9.55 1.45 -5.93
CA THR A 179 -9.57 1.15 -7.36
C THR A 179 -11.01 1.21 -7.88
N PRO A 180 -11.25 1.76 -9.09
CA PRO A 180 -12.58 1.79 -9.69
C PRO A 180 -13.20 0.39 -9.78
N LEU A 181 -14.51 0.28 -9.53
CA LEU A 181 -15.24 -1.01 -9.54
C LEU A 181 -15.06 -1.81 -10.83
N ALA A 182 -14.91 -1.14 -11.98
CA ALA A 182 -14.66 -1.82 -13.25
C ALA A 182 -13.34 -2.59 -13.24
N ALA A 183 -12.25 -1.98 -12.73
CA ALA A 183 -10.95 -2.63 -12.67
C ALA A 183 -10.91 -3.77 -11.62
N ILE A 184 -11.72 -3.68 -10.56
CA ILE A 184 -11.87 -4.79 -9.59
C ILE A 184 -12.48 -6.04 -10.22
N ARG A 185 -13.36 -5.91 -11.22
CA ARG A 185 -13.95 -7.06 -11.92
C ARG A 185 -12.90 -7.89 -12.64
N ASP A 186 -11.88 -7.24 -13.19
CA ASP A 186 -10.78 -7.87 -13.92
C ASP A 186 -9.64 -8.35 -12.98
N TYR A 187 -9.72 -8.02 -11.68
CA TYR A 187 -8.74 -8.43 -10.70
C TYR A 187 -8.72 -9.96 -10.57
N PRO A 188 -7.55 -10.61 -10.47
CA PRO A 188 -7.47 -12.06 -10.31
C PRO A 188 -8.17 -12.54 -9.02
N ALA A 189 -9.16 -13.43 -9.17
CA ALA A 189 -9.94 -13.97 -8.05
C ALA A 189 -9.05 -14.62 -6.99
N ALA A 190 -8.02 -15.36 -7.42
CA ALA A 190 -7.06 -16.01 -6.54
C ALA A 190 -6.33 -15.01 -5.63
N ALA A 191 -5.91 -13.86 -6.19
CA ALA A 191 -5.22 -12.82 -5.44
C ALA A 191 -6.16 -12.16 -4.40
N LEU A 192 -7.41 -11.87 -4.79
CA LEU A 192 -8.41 -11.30 -3.88
C LEU A 192 -8.75 -12.27 -2.72
N ILE A 193 -9.02 -13.55 -3.05
CA ILE A 193 -9.38 -14.55 -2.03
C ILE A 193 -8.22 -14.76 -1.05
N ARG A 194 -6.98 -14.86 -1.56
CA ARG A 194 -5.78 -14.98 -0.73
C ARG A 194 -5.59 -13.77 0.17
N PHE A 195 -5.78 -12.57 -0.38
CA PHE A 195 -5.73 -11.34 0.41
C PHE A 195 -6.78 -11.35 1.54
N PHE A 196 -8.04 -11.67 1.24
CA PHE A 196 -9.10 -11.72 2.24
C PHE A 196 -8.83 -12.78 3.32
N GLN A 197 -8.29 -13.94 2.92
CA GLN A 197 -7.92 -15.00 3.84
C GLN A 197 -6.78 -14.55 4.76
N ASN A 198 -5.71 -13.99 4.21
CA ASN A 198 -4.55 -13.53 4.97
C ASN A 198 -4.93 -12.42 5.97
N HIS A 199 -5.84 -11.51 5.58
CA HIS A 199 -6.28 -10.40 6.45
C HIS A 199 -7.44 -10.78 7.39
N GLY A 200 -7.78 -12.06 7.54
CA GLY A 200 -8.87 -12.51 8.42
C GLY A 200 -10.25 -11.99 8.00
N MET A 201 -10.40 -11.47 6.77
CA MET A 201 -11.63 -10.83 6.29
C MET A 201 -12.73 -11.86 5.95
N MET A 202 -12.37 -13.14 5.84
CA MET A 202 -13.29 -14.26 5.63
C MET A 202 -13.72 -14.92 6.95
N GLN A 203 -13.41 -14.30 8.09
CA GLN A 203 -13.80 -14.78 9.42
C GLN A 203 -14.89 -13.89 10.00
N VAL A 204 -15.92 -14.52 10.58
CA VAL A 204 -16.99 -13.78 11.28
C VAL A 204 -16.56 -13.45 12.71
N PHE A 205 -15.78 -14.34 13.33
CA PHE A 205 -15.24 -14.22 14.69
C PHE A 205 -13.72 -14.41 14.69
N GLY A 206 -13.03 -13.82 15.67
CA GLY A 206 -11.59 -14.01 15.82
C GLY A 206 -10.74 -13.28 14.78
N ARG A 207 -11.24 -12.18 14.22
CA ARG A 207 -10.44 -11.32 13.33
C ARG A 207 -9.24 -10.78 14.08
N GLY A 208 -8.05 -10.80 13.42
CA GLY A 208 -6.85 -10.18 13.96
C GLY A 208 -7.09 -8.73 14.36
N LEU A 209 -6.42 -8.27 15.41
CA LEU A 209 -6.52 -6.87 15.85
C LEU A 209 -5.86 -5.97 14.82
N TRP A 210 -6.61 -5.00 14.35
CA TRP A 210 -6.08 -3.92 13.53
C TRP A 210 -5.50 -2.83 14.42
N ARG A 211 -4.44 -2.22 13.94
CA ARG A 211 -3.69 -1.21 14.67
C ARG A 211 -3.42 0.00 13.79
N THR A 212 -3.17 1.14 14.43
CA THR A 212 -2.67 2.35 13.80
C THR A 212 -1.47 2.86 14.59
N VAL A 213 -0.59 3.62 13.96
CA VAL A 213 0.57 4.21 14.63
C VAL A 213 0.08 5.35 15.53
N GLU A 214 0.45 5.33 16.81
CA GLU A 214 0.10 6.41 17.74
C GLU A 214 0.79 7.72 17.32
N GLY A 215 0.01 8.80 17.23
CA GLY A 215 0.50 10.08 16.70
C GLY A 215 0.60 10.15 15.16
N GLY A 216 0.09 9.12 14.46
CA GLY A 216 0.11 9.00 13.00
C GLY A 216 1.39 8.39 12.46
N SER A 217 1.36 8.02 11.18
CA SER A 217 2.46 7.33 10.48
C SER A 217 3.75 8.18 10.41
N ARG A 218 3.66 9.50 10.52
CA ARG A 218 4.81 10.42 10.64
C ARG A 218 5.74 10.01 11.78
N ALA A 219 5.20 9.51 12.90
CA ALA A 219 5.98 9.17 14.08
C ALA A 219 7.05 8.09 13.81
N TYR A 220 6.74 7.05 13.05
CA TYR A 220 7.76 6.06 12.70
C TYR A 220 8.73 6.58 11.62
N VAL A 221 8.25 7.39 10.67
CA VAL A 221 9.09 7.99 9.63
C VAL A 221 10.19 8.85 10.26
N GLU A 222 9.83 9.72 11.20
CA GLU A 222 10.78 10.59 11.91
C GLU A 222 11.83 9.79 12.68
N LYS A 223 11.42 8.74 13.40
CA LYS A 223 12.35 7.87 14.11
C LYS A 223 13.26 7.08 13.18
N LEU A 224 12.74 6.60 12.06
CA LEU A 224 13.54 5.89 11.06
C LEU A 224 14.60 6.82 10.44
N VAL A 225 14.21 8.06 10.13
CA VAL A 225 15.14 9.09 9.62
C VAL A 225 16.19 9.48 10.68
N GLN A 226 15.80 9.61 11.96
CA GLN A 226 16.75 9.87 13.05
C GLN A 226 17.75 8.72 13.24
N ALA A 227 17.35 7.49 13.01
CA ALA A 227 18.21 6.30 13.09
C ALA A 227 19.09 6.10 11.84
N PHE A 228 18.80 6.78 10.74
CA PHE A 228 19.54 6.66 9.49
C PHE A 228 20.91 7.32 9.56
N GLN A 229 21.97 6.55 9.24
CA GLN A 229 23.37 7.01 9.24
C GLN A 229 23.80 7.39 7.81
N GLY A 230 23.20 8.44 7.25
CA GLY A 230 23.51 8.91 5.91
C GLY A 230 22.98 10.32 5.67
N GLU A 231 23.05 10.75 4.42
CA GLU A 231 22.59 12.08 4.00
C GLU A 231 21.15 12.01 3.47
N VAL A 232 20.27 12.91 3.94
CA VAL A 232 18.91 13.08 3.46
C VAL A 232 18.79 14.39 2.68
N ARG A 233 18.40 14.31 1.43
CA ARG A 233 18.18 15.48 0.54
C ARG A 233 16.70 15.59 0.16
N ARG A 234 15.96 16.42 0.90
CA ARG A 234 14.55 16.75 0.65
C ARG A 234 14.41 17.87 -0.37
N GLY A 235 13.37 17.80 -1.22
CA GLY A 235 13.12 18.76 -2.28
C GLY A 235 14.14 18.66 -3.42
N VAL A 236 14.91 17.58 -3.48
CA VAL A 236 15.92 17.33 -4.51
C VAL A 236 15.45 16.21 -5.43
N ARG A 237 14.87 16.59 -6.55
CA ARG A 237 14.32 15.67 -7.54
C ARG A 237 15.42 15.13 -8.44
N VAL A 238 15.54 13.79 -8.49
CA VAL A 238 16.31 13.10 -9.52
C VAL A 238 15.45 13.02 -10.79
N THR A 239 16.03 13.35 -11.94
CA THR A 239 15.34 13.40 -13.24
C THR A 239 15.91 12.42 -14.25
N GLY A 240 17.06 11.81 -13.97
CA GLY A 240 17.68 10.83 -14.85
C GLY A 240 18.71 9.98 -14.11
N VAL A 241 18.81 8.72 -14.53
CA VAL A 241 19.78 7.73 -14.06
C VAL A 241 20.49 7.14 -15.28
N ARG A 242 21.76 7.43 -15.42
CA ARG A 242 22.62 6.92 -16.49
C ARG A 242 23.61 5.94 -15.91
N ARG A 243 23.63 4.73 -16.47
CA ARG A 243 24.44 3.63 -15.97
C ARG A 243 25.68 3.43 -16.85
N GLU A 244 26.84 3.38 -16.24
CA GLU A 244 28.12 3.21 -16.92
C GLU A 244 28.94 2.07 -16.28
N ALA A 245 29.99 1.59 -16.95
CA ALA A 245 30.81 0.47 -16.46
C ALA A 245 31.40 0.73 -15.06
N GLY A 246 31.73 1.99 -14.73
CA GLY A 246 32.39 2.37 -13.48
C GLY A 246 31.47 2.96 -12.40
N GLY A 247 30.14 2.99 -12.59
CA GLY A 247 29.20 3.59 -11.63
C GLY A 247 27.92 4.08 -12.27
N VAL A 248 27.15 4.84 -11.50
CA VAL A 248 25.86 5.40 -11.92
C VAL A 248 25.89 6.91 -11.75
N ASP A 249 25.50 7.65 -12.78
CA ASP A 249 25.36 9.10 -12.75
C ASP A 249 23.89 9.46 -12.56
N LEU A 250 23.59 10.20 -11.48
CA LEU A 250 22.27 10.75 -11.21
C LEU A 250 22.20 12.20 -11.66
N ARG A 251 21.22 12.51 -12.51
CA ARG A 251 20.91 13.87 -12.93
C ARG A 251 19.82 14.44 -12.00
N LEU A 252 20.11 15.58 -11.40
CA LEU A 252 19.18 16.32 -10.56
C LEU A 252 18.40 17.36 -11.38
N ALA A 253 17.23 17.77 -10.89
CA ALA A 253 16.43 18.82 -11.53
C ALA A 253 17.16 20.17 -11.66
N SER A 254 18.17 20.43 -10.84
CA SER A 254 19.06 21.58 -10.94
C SER A 254 20.01 21.53 -12.16
N GLY A 255 20.10 20.38 -12.85
CA GLY A 255 21.09 20.10 -13.89
C GLY A 255 22.42 19.54 -13.38
N GLN A 256 22.62 19.49 -12.06
CA GLN A 256 23.79 18.86 -11.45
C GLN A 256 23.78 17.36 -11.72
N VAL A 257 24.96 16.77 -11.95
CA VAL A 257 25.16 15.32 -12.08
C VAL A 257 26.05 14.85 -10.95
N GLU A 258 25.63 13.78 -10.28
CA GLU A 258 26.39 13.17 -9.18
C GLU A 258 26.61 11.69 -9.44
N ARG A 259 27.82 11.21 -9.13
CA ARG A 259 28.23 9.82 -9.36
C ARG A 259 28.17 8.99 -8.11
N PHE A 260 27.64 7.77 -8.23
CA PHE A 260 27.54 6.75 -7.19
C PHE A 260 28.06 5.40 -7.69
N ASP A 261 28.38 4.49 -6.77
CA ASP A 261 28.76 3.13 -7.11
C ASP A 261 27.53 2.31 -7.52
N GLU A 262 26.41 2.50 -6.81
CA GLU A 262 25.14 1.80 -7.00
C GLU A 262 23.95 2.76 -6.79
N VAL A 263 22.79 2.43 -7.38
CA VAL A 263 21.55 3.17 -7.16
C VAL A 263 20.40 2.21 -6.77
N VAL A 264 19.62 2.60 -5.78
CA VAL A 264 18.34 1.98 -5.42
C VAL A 264 17.22 2.93 -5.85
N ILE A 265 16.39 2.51 -6.80
CA ILE A 265 15.23 3.27 -7.26
C ILE A 265 14.01 2.76 -6.49
N ALA A 266 13.53 3.58 -5.55
CA ALA A 266 12.44 3.28 -4.61
C ALA A 266 11.17 4.09 -4.92
N THR A 267 10.94 4.39 -6.18
CA THR A 267 9.76 5.09 -6.69
C THR A 267 8.70 4.09 -7.18
N HIS A 268 7.58 4.56 -7.72
CA HIS A 268 6.65 3.71 -8.47
C HIS A 268 7.35 3.06 -9.68
N GLY A 269 6.86 1.91 -10.15
CA GLY A 269 7.48 1.15 -11.25
C GLY A 269 7.56 1.93 -12.55
N ASP A 270 6.52 2.67 -12.91
CA ASP A 270 6.46 3.56 -14.07
C ASP A 270 7.45 4.74 -13.94
N HIS A 271 7.52 5.36 -12.76
CA HIS A 271 8.50 6.41 -12.47
C HIS A 271 9.93 5.85 -12.48
N ALA A 272 10.14 4.64 -11.96
CA ALA A 272 11.45 3.98 -12.01
C ALA A 272 11.91 3.78 -13.46
N LEU A 273 11.03 3.32 -14.34
CA LEU A 273 11.33 3.19 -15.77
C LEU A 273 11.64 4.54 -16.41
N ALA A 274 10.84 5.56 -16.10
CA ALA A 274 11.01 6.90 -16.66
C ALA A 274 12.33 7.57 -16.23
N LEU A 275 12.91 7.20 -15.10
CA LEU A 275 14.21 7.70 -14.64
C LEU A 275 15.39 7.10 -15.41
N LEU A 276 15.26 5.92 -16.00
CA LEU A 276 16.36 5.25 -16.69
C LEU A 276 16.59 5.89 -18.07
N GLU A 277 17.79 6.41 -18.29
CA GLU A 277 18.17 6.99 -19.60
C GLU A 277 18.54 5.90 -20.62
N ASP A 278 18.89 4.70 -20.15
CA ASP A 278 19.34 3.56 -20.95
C ASP A 278 18.66 2.24 -20.54
N PRO A 279 17.31 2.17 -20.46
CA PRO A 279 16.60 1.00 -20.00
C PRO A 279 16.88 -0.22 -20.87
N THR A 280 17.05 -1.37 -20.25
CA THR A 280 17.13 -2.65 -20.97
C THR A 280 15.75 -3.07 -21.47
N PRO A 281 15.65 -3.95 -22.48
CA PRO A 281 14.35 -4.51 -22.90
C PRO A 281 13.58 -5.16 -21.76
N GLU A 282 14.28 -5.84 -20.84
CA GLU A 282 13.67 -6.53 -19.70
C GLU A 282 13.16 -5.52 -18.64
N GLU A 283 13.91 -4.47 -18.33
CA GLU A 283 13.43 -3.39 -17.45
C GLU A 283 12.19 -2.73 -18.04
N THR A 284 12.21 -2.42 -19.34
CA THR A 284 11.05 -1.85 -20.03
C THR A 284 9.84 -2.78 -19.95
N ARG A 285 10.01 -4.06 -20.24
CA ARG A 285 8.96 -5.06 -20.22
C ARG A 285 8.33 -5.23 -18.84
N LEU A 286 9.17 -5.34 -17.79
CA LEU A 286 8.69 -5.62 -16.45
C LEU A 286 8.13 -4.38 -15.73
N LEU A 287 8.82 -3.24 -15.80
CA LEU A 287 8.41 -2.04 -15.08
C LEU A 287 7.18 -1.37 -15.72
N SER A 288 7.01 -1.44 -17.06
CA SER A 288 5.82 -0.91 -17.74
C SER A 288 4.54 -1.68 -17.47
N ALA A 289 4.63 -2.90 -16.90
CA ALA A 289 3.46 -3.67 -16.52
C ALA A 289 2.70 -3.06 -15.33
N PHE A 290 3.34 -2.19 -14.54
CA PHE A 290 2.72 -1.57 -13.36
C PHE A 290 2.09 -0.24 -13.74
N ARG A 291 0.77 -0.22 -13.78
CA ARG A 291 -0.04 0.99 -13.98
C ARG A 291 -0.55 1.50 -12.63
N TYR A 292 -0.87 2.77 -12.58
CA TYR A 292 -1.35 3.42 -11.36
C TYR A 292 -2.68 4.13 -11.61
N SER A 293 -3.56 4.10 -10.61
CA SER A 293 -4.77 4.93 -10.56
C SER A 293 -4.51 6.14 -9.70
N ARG A 294 -4.86 7.31 -10.23
CA ARG A 294 -4.74 8.58 -9.50
C ARG A 294 -5.97 8.78 -8.64
N ASN A 295 -5.77 8.96 -7.34
CA ASN A 295 -6.84 9.12 -6.35
C ASN A 295 -6.70 10.44 -5.62
N LEU A 296 -7.78 11.23 -5.61
CA LEU A 296 -7.89 12.45 -4.83
C LEU A 296 -8.29 12.09 -3.41
N ALA A 297 -7.48 12.44 -2.43
CA ALA A 297 -7.78 12.28 -1.00
C ALA A 297 -8.06 13.66 -0.40
N VAL A 298 -9.21 13.82 0.22
CA VAL A 298 -9.60 15.07 0.88
C VAL A 298 -9.81 14.80 2.36
N LEU A 299 -9.06 15.50 3.22
CA LEU A 299 -9.29 15.57 4.66
C LEU A 299 -10.27 16.72 4.94
N HIS A 300 -11.39 16.42 5.59
CA HIS A 300 -12.47 17.39 5.80
C HIS A 300 -13.30 17.08 7.05
N THR A 301 -14.23 17.99 7.37
CA THR A 301 -15.20 17.85 8.47
C THR A 301 -16.66 17.73 8.00
N ASP A 302 -16.91 17.69 6.68
CA ASP A 302 -18.26 17.62 6.10
C ASP A 302 -18.81 16.19 6.17
N PRO A 303 -19.93 15.92 6.89
CA PRO A 303 -20.54 14.60 6.96
C PRO A 303 -21.40 14.23 5.74
N ALA A 304 -21.54 15.09 4.75
CA ALA A 304 -22.41 14.85 3.57
C ALA A 304 -21.99 13.62 2.74
N LEU A 305 -20.71 13.20 2.86
CA LEU A 305 -20.15 12.01 2.21
C LEU A 305 -20.14 10.77 3.13
N MET A 306 -20.93 10.79 4.20
CA MET A 306 -21.19 9.63 5.07
C MET A 306 -22.56 9.01 4.76
N PRO A 307 -22.83 7.74 5.17
CA PRO A 307 -24.18 7.18 5.05
C PRO A 307 -25.23 8.09 5.69
N ARG A 308 -26.42 8.15 5.11
CA ARG A 308 -27.49 9.00 5.63
C ARG A 308 -27.91 8.61 7.05
N ARG A 309 -27.88 7.29 7.37
CA ARG A 309 -28.22 6.79 8.69
C ARG A 309 -26.98 6.71 9.57
N ARG A 310 -26.97 7.48 10.66
CA ARG A 310 -25.88 7.42 11.65
C ARG A 310 -25.60 6.00 12.16
N ALA A 311 -26.62 5.15 12.28
CA ALA A 311 -26.49 3.75 12.67
C ALA A 311 -25.69 2.89 11.68
N ALA A 312 -25.52 3.34 10.43
CA ALA A 312 -24.71 2.68 9.42
C ALA A 312 -23.25 3.19 9.39
N TRP A 313 -22.91 4.29 10.09
CA TRP A 313 -21.59 4.86 10.09
C TRP A 313 -20.57 3.91 10.71
N THR A 314 -19.46 3.71 10.02
CA THR A 314 -18.32 2.91 10.48
C THR A 314 -17.01 3.60 10.12
N SER A 315 -15.88 2.95 10.38
CA SER A 315 -14.55 3.45 10.02
C SER A 315 -14.38 3.60 8.52
N TRP A 316 -14.91 2.66 7.73
CA TRP A 316 -14.85 2.65 6.27
C TRP A 316 -16.26 2.70 5.70
N ASN A 317 -16.56 3.69 4.86
CA ASN A 317 -17.90 3.90 4.33
C ASN A 317 -17.81 4.00 2.80
N HIS A 318 -18.32 3.01 2.09
CA HIS A 318 -18.48 3.06 0.64
C HIS A 318 -19.80 3.75 0.29
N ILE A 319 -19.72 4.80 -0.51
CA ILE A 319 -20.87 5.55 -1.02
C ILE A 319 -20.90 5.41 -2.53
N GLY A 320 -22.02 4.99 -3.10
CA GLY A 320 -22.09 4.75 -4.54
C GLY A 320 -23.49 4.68 -5.10
N ARG A 321 -23.58 4.37 -6.39
CA ARG A 321 -24.84 4.17 -7.12
C ARG A 321 -24.76 2.89 -7.93
N ARG A 322 -25.79 2.05 -7.87
CA ARG A 322 -25.86 0.79 -8.65
C ARG A 322 -25.85 1.02 -10.14
N ASN A 323 -26.55 2.08 -10.60
CA ASN A 323 -26.67 2.41 -12.04
C ASN A 323 -25.47 3.19 -12.58
N ALA A 324 -24.57 3.65 -11.72
CA ALA A 324 -23.36 4.37 -12.07
C ALA A 324 -22.19 3.90 -11.19
N PRO A 325 -21.72 2.66 -11.38
CA PRO A 325 -20.73 2.04 -10.51
C PRO A 325 -19.37 2.78 -10.52
N GLN A 326 -19.10 3.60 -11.52
CA GLN A 326 -17.94 4.50 -11.59
C GLN A 326 -18.07 5.72 -10.65
N GLU A 327 -19.28 6.05 -10.19
CA GLU A 327 -19.57 7.16 -9.30
C GLU A 327 -19.58 6.70 -7.84
N GLY A 328 -18.48 6.12 -7.38
CA GLY A 328 -18.32 5.67 -6.00
C GLY A 328 -17.16 6.36 -5.31
N CYS A 329 -17.32 6.66 -4.01
CA CYS A 329 -16.24 7.14 -3.16
C CYS A 329 -16.16 6.32 -1.87
N VAL A 330 -15.03 6.43 -1.19
CA VAL A 330 -14.83 5.84 0.14
C VAL A 330 -14.53 6.97 1.10
N THR A 331 -15.30 7.03 2.17
CA THR A 331 -15.09 7.98 3.27
C THR A 331 -14.66 7.23 4.52
N TYR A 332 -13.48 7.55 5.02
CA TYR A 332 -12.96 7.07 6.28
C TYR A 332 -13.37 8.00 7.41
N TRP A 333 -14.00 7.49 8.44
CA TRP A 333 -14.25 8.23 9.68
C TRP A 333 -13.05 8.11 10.60
N MET A 334 -12.18 9.10 10.55
CA MET A 334 -10.86 9.04 11.17
C MET A 334 -10.90 8.96 12.69
N ASN A 335 -11.89 9.62 13.32
CA ASN A 335 -12.05 9.55 14.78
C ASN A 335 -12.22 8.11 15.28
N ARG A 336 -12.87 7.25 14.49
CA ARG A 336 -13.06 5.84 14.80
C ARG A 336 -11.89 4.98 14.29
N LEU A 337 -11.39 5.26 13.08
CA LEU A 337 -10.34 4.49 12.45
C LEU A 337 -8.99 4.62 13.16
N GLN A 338 -8.61 5.84 13.55
CA GLN A 338 -7.37 6.14 14.26
C GLN A 338 -7.55 6.39 15.76
N SER A 339 -8.73 6.09 16.35
CA SER A 339 -9.03 6.34 17.76
C SER A 339 -8.75 7.77 18.19
N LEU A 340 -9.08 8.76 17.32
CA LEU A 340 -8.87 10.17 17.55
C LEU A 340 -9.94 10.75 18.50
N PRO A 341 -9.73 11.97 19.05
CA PRO A 341 -10.77 12.68 19.83
C PRO A 341 -12.12 12.71 19.12
N ALA A 342 -13.21 12.64 19.86
CA ALA A 342 -14.58 12.59 19.30
C ALA A 342 -14.98 13.84 18.50
N LYS A 343 -14.33 14.96 18.74
CA LYS A 343 -14.57 16.24 18.06
C LYS A 343 -13.27 17.00 17.77
N PRO A 344 -13.19 17.68 16.63
CA PRO A 344 -14.16 17.68 15.51
C PRO A 344 -14.28 16.29 14.87
N GLU A 345 -15.40 16.03 14.15
CA GLU A 345 -15.48 14.82 13.31
C GLU A 345 -14.61 15.03 12.08
N LEU A 346 -13.69 14.09 11.86
CA LEU A 346 -12.68 14.15 10.79
C LEU A 346 -12.89 13.00 9.82
N PHE A 347 -12.92 13.33 8.55
CA PHE A 347 -13.11 12.39 7.45
C PHE A 347 -11.99 12.51 6.44
N VAL A 348 -11.58 11.39 5.88
CA VAL A 348 -10.77 11.35 4.67
C VAL A 348 -11.61 10.69 3.59
N THR A 349 -11.94 11.42 2.52
CA THR A 349 -12.68 10.87 1.40
C THR A 349 -11.79 10.72 0.19
N LEU A 350 -11.78 9.52 -0.38
CA LEU A 350 -11.13 9.24 -1.66
C LEU A 350 -12.12 9.42 -2.80
N ASN A 351 -11.73 10.22 -3.80
CA ASN A 351 -12.50 10.52 -5.00
C ASN A 351 -13.93 10.97 -4.68
N PRO A 352 -14.11 12.08 -3.94
CA PRO A 352 -15.43 12.52 -3.51
C PRO A 352 -16.37 12.69 -4.71
N THR A 353 -17.56 12.10 -4.61
CA THR A 353 -18.61 12.12 -5.64
C THR A 353 -19.55 13.33 -5.51
N ARG A 354 -19.35 14.14 -4.47
CA ARG A 354 -20.02 15.40 -4.22
C ARG A 354 -18.98 16.44 -3.83
N GLU A 355 -19.29 17.69 -4.10
CA GLU A 355 -18.49 18.80 -3.65
C GLU A 355 -18.50 18.87 -2.11
N ILE A 356 -17.31 19.02 -1.53
CA ILE A 356 -17.12 19.26 -0.10
C ILE A 356 -17.15 20.77 0.12
N ALA A 357 -17.91 21.21 1.11
CA ALA A 357 -17.99 22.63 1.45
C ALA A 357 -16.57 23.19 1.69
N PRO A 358 -16.19 24.30 1.04
CA PRO A 358 -14.84 24.86 1.13
C PRO A 358 -14.37 25.10 2.57
N GLU A 359 -15.26 25.56 3.44
CA GLU A 359 -15.00 25.81 4.86
C GLU A 359 -14.78 24.54 5.69
N ALA A 360 -15.23 23.39 5.19
CA ALA A 360 -15.03 22.09 5.82
C ALA A 360 -13.76 21.39 5.32
N MET A 361 -13.15 21.87 4.23
CA MET A 361 -11.96 21.28 3.64
C MET A 361 -10.71 21.68 4.42
N ILE A 362 -9.94 20.69 4.88
CA ILE A 362 -8.68 20.93 5.61
C ILE A 362 -7.49 20.77 4.67
N ARG A 363 -7.47 19.67 3.91
CA ARG A 363 -6.33 19.33 3.04
C ARG A 363 -6.78 18.48 1.86
N THR A 364 -6.10 18.66 0.74
CA THR A 364 -6.26 17.84 -0.44
C THR A 364 -4.90 17.32 -0.89
N ASP A 365 -4.79 16.02 -1.08
CA ASP A 365 -3.60 15.33 -1.59
C ASP A 365 -3.99 14.37 -2.73
N VAL A 366 -3.01 14.01 -3.55
CA VAL A 366 -3.20 13.04 -4.64
C VAL A 366 -2.30 11.85 -4.37
N TYR A 367 -2.88 10.65 -4.43
CA TYR A 367 -2.16 9.39 -4.29
C TYR A 367 -2.34 8.53 -5.53
N ASP A 368 -1.24 7.98 -6.01
CA ASP A 368 -1.24 7.03 -7.10
C ASP A 368 -1.15 5.61 -6.51
N HIS A 369 -2.20 4.80 -6.74
CA HIS A 369 -2.27 3.42 -6.27
C HIS A 369 -2.02 2.42 -7.40
N PRO A 370 -1.19 1.38 -7.19
CA PRO A 370 -0.89 0.41 -8.22
C PRO A 370 -2.13 -0.41 -8.59
N LEU A 371 -2.30 -0.66 -9.88
CA LEU A 371 -3.32 -1.54 -10.44
C LEU A 371 -2.68 -2.89 -10.76
N PHE A 372 -3.23 -3.95 -10.20
CA PHE A 372 -2.73 -5.32 -10.38
C PHE A 372 -3.66 -6.09 -11.30
N ASP A 373 -3.38 -6.05 -12.60
CA ASP A 373 -3.95 -6.97 -13.57
C ASP A 373 -3.10 -8.24 -13.72
N SER A 374 -3.51 -9.14 -14.60
CA SER A 374 -2.78 -10.38 -14.85
C SER A 374 -1.36 -10.14 -15.35
N GLY A 375 -1.13 -9.05 -16.12
CA GLY A 375 0.19 -8.66 -16.62
C GLY A 375 1.12 -8.22 -15.49
N ALA A 376 0.63 -7.40 -14.58
CA ALA A 376 1.38 -6.94 -13.40
C ALA A 376 1.75 -8.12 -12.48
N ILE A 377 0.81 -9.04 -12.22
CA ILE A 377 1.07 -10.23 -11.41
C ILE A 377 2.09 -11.18 -12.08
N ALA A 378 2.01 -11.34 -13.40
CA ALA A 378 3.01 -12.12 -14.12
C ALA A 378 4.40 -11.46 -14.09
N ALA A 379 4.48 -10.13 -14.20
CA ALA A 379 5.73 -9.38 -14.11
C ALA A 379 6.39 -9.52 -12.73
N GLN A 380 5.63 -9.55 -11.64
CA GLN A 380 6.15 -9.72 -10.28
C GLN A 380 7.03 -10.98 -10.14
N GLN A 381 6.70 -12.07 -10.82
CA GLN A 381 7.44 -13.33 -10.75
C GLN A 381 8.90 -13.20 -11.26
N ALA A 382 9.14 -12.28 -12.19
CA ALA A 382 10.44 -12.07 -12.81
C ALA A 382 11.16 -10.79 -12.32
N LEU A 383 10.44 -9.91 -11.59
CA LEU A 383 10.89 -8.57 -11.25
C LEU A 383 12.20 -8.56 -10.44
N TRP A 384 12.39 -9.54 -9.55
CA TRP A 384 13.62 -9.67 -8.76
C TRP A 384 14.86 -9.96 -9.60
N GLY A 385 14.69 -10.48 -10.81
CA GLY A 385 15.79 -10.69 -11.77
C GLY A 385 16.45 -9.41 -12.26
N LEU A 386 15.84 -8.26 -12.07
CA LEU A 386 16.39 -6.92 -12.41
C LEU A 386 17.46 -6.46 -11.39
N GLN A 387 17.49 -7.04 -10.18
CA GLN A 387 18.34 -6.53 -9.10
C GLN A 387 19.83 -6.64 -9.45
N GLY A 388 20.54 -5.52 -9.28
CA GLY A 388 21.97 -5.39 -9.52
C GLY A 388 22.39 -5.38 -11.01
N VAL A 389 21.43 -5.40 -11.96
CA VAL A 389 21.72 -5.22 -13.38
C VAL A 389 22.17 -3.79 -13.60
N LYS A 390 23.33 -3.60 -14.24
CA LYS A 390 23.93 -2.29 -14.45
C LYS A 390 23.98 -1.43 -13.18
N ARG A 391 24.29 -2.03 -12.02
CA ARG A 391 24.38 -1.33 -10.72
C ARG A 391 23.09 -0.66 -10.25
N THR A 392 21.96 -1.17 -10.69
CA THR A 392 20.65 -0.63 -10.39
C THR A 392 19.80 -1.64 -9.65
N TRP A 393 19.11 -1.16 -8.60
CA TRP A 393 18.28 -1.93 -7.72
C TRP A 393 16.91 -1.27 -7.62
N PHE A 394 15.86 -2.06 -7.50
CA PHE A 394 14.48 -1.57 -7.48
C PHE A 394 13.77 -2.07 -6.25
N CYS A 395 13.05 -1.21 -5.56
CA CYS A 395 12.13 -1.60 -4.49
C CYS A 395 10.87 -0.74 -4.51
N GLY A 396 9.79 -1.27 -3.96
CA GLY A 396 8.48 -0.61 -3.92
C GLY A 396 7.40 -1.61 -3.56
N SER A 397 6.21 -1.11 -3.23
CA SER A 397 5.06 -1.96 -2.90
C SER A 397 4.57 -2.80 -4.09
N TYR A 398 4.92 -2.43 -5.32
CA TYR A 398 4.59 -3.18 -6.54
C TYR A 398 5.33 -4.52 -6.67
N PHE A 399 6.32 -4.81 -5.83
CA PHE A 399 6.91 -6.15 -5.72
C PHE A 399 5.98 -7.18 -5.06
N GLY A 400 4.95 -6.72 -4.34
CA GLY A 400 3.93 -7.54 -3.69
C GLY A 400 2.53 -7.04 -3.99
N HIS A 401 1.67 -6.99 -3.00
CA HIS A 401 0.24 -6.65 -3.16
C HIS A 401 -0.09 -5.15 -3.14
N GLY A 402 0.93 -4.28 -3.11
CA GLY A 402 0.75 -2.82 -3.13
C GLY A 402 0.62 -2.17 -1.76
N PHE A 403 0.87 -2.90 -0.68
CA PHE A 403 0.72 -2.40 0.69
C PHE A 403 2.06 -2.00 1.32
N HIS A 404 1.97 -1.40 2.48
CA HIS A 404 3.11 -0.85 3.21
C HIS A 404 4.15 -1.93 3.57
N GLU A 405 3.69 -3.12 3.98
CA GLU A 405 4.56 -4.27 4.27
C GLU A 405 5.33 -4.73 3.03
N ASP A 406 4.70 -4.73 1.85
CA ASP A 406 5.37 -5.13 0.61
C ASP A 406 6.51 -4.19 0.24
N GLY A 407 6.26 -2.88 0.41
CA GLY A 407 7.28 -1.86 0.24
C GLY A 407 8.44 -2.02 1.21
N LEU A 408 8.13 -2.28 2.49
CA LEU A 408 9.14 -2.52 3.52
C LEU A 408 9.95 -3.79 3.24
N GLN A 409 9.29 -4.90 2.90
CA GLN A 409 9.98 -6.16 2.57
C GLN A 409 10.93 -5.99 1.39
N SER A 410 10.49 -5.33 0.32
CA SER A 410 11.32 -5.12 -0.86
C SER A 410 12.53 -4.22 -0.58
N GLY A 411 12.36 -3.14 0.20
CA GLY A 411 13.45 -2.26 0.59
C GLY A 411 14.50 -2.95 1.45
N LEU A 412 14.07 -3.71 2.46
CA LEU A 412 14.96 -4.49 3.33
C LEU A 412 15.70 -5.58 2.55
N ALA A 413 15.00 -6.34 1.69
CA ALA A 413 15.61 -7.41 0.90
C ALA A 413 16.66 -6.87 -0.10
N VAL A 414 16.40 -5.72 -0.74
CA VAL A 414 17.38 -5.03 -1.59
C VAL A 414 18.60 -4.63 -0.77
N ALA A 415 18.40 -4.04 0.40
CA ALA A 415 19.51 -3.60 1.25
C ALA A 415 20.37 -4.80 1.71
N GLU A 416 19.74 -5.91 2.05
CA GLU A 416 20.43 -7.14 2.45
C GLU A 416 21.27 -7.74 1.30
N GLN A 417 20.70 -7.78 0.10
CA GLN A 417 21.38 -8.37 -1.05
C GLN A 417 22.50 -7.46 -1.60
N LEU A 418 22.24 -6.14 -1.69
CA LEU A 418 23.23 -5.16 -2.16
C LEU A 418 24.32 -4.93 -1.13
N GLY A 419 23.91 -4.68 0.11
CA GLY A 419 24.81 -4.16 1.14
C GLY A 419 25.53 -5.21 1.96
N GLY A 420 25.14 -6.49 1.90
CA GLY A 420 25.63 -7.52 2.80
C GLY A 420 25.36 -7.17 4.28
N VAL A 421 24.27 -6.50 4.52
CA VAL A 421 23.74 -6.14 5.85
C VAL A 421 22.51 -6.99 6.16
N ARG A 422 22.03 -6.98 7.39
CA ARG A 422 20.87 -7.76 7.80
C ARG A 422 19.96 -6.90 8.69
N ARG A 423 18.62 -7.02 8.47
CA ARG A 423 17.64 -6.41 9.39
C ARG A 423 17.83 -6.93 10.81
N PRO A 424 17.69 -6.10 11.86
CA PRO A 424 18.01 -6.48 13.23
C PRO A 424 16.90 -7.28 13.93
N TRP A 425 16.05 -7.95 13.18
CA TRP A 425 14.99 -8.85 13.67
C TRP A 425 14.85 -10.07 12.77
N SER A 426 14.16 -11.07 13.28
CA SER A 426 13.72 -12.24 12.54
C SER A 426 12.21 -12.38 12.70
N VAL A 427 11.50 -12.58 11.61
CA VAL A 427 10.06 -12.84 11.56
C VAL A 427 9.77 -13.98 10.60
N GLN A 428 8.63 -14.65 10.80
CA GLN A 428 8.19 -15.68 9.87
C GLN A 428 7.93 -15.05 8.50
N ASP A 429 8.34 -15.73 7.43
CA ASP A 429 8.14 -15.30 6.03
C ASP A 429 8.55 -13.84 5.77
N GLU A 430 9.69 -13.45 6.30
CA GLU A 430 10.20 -12.07 6.28
C GLU A 430 10.25 -11.39 4.90
N SER A 431 10.20 -12.18 3.83
CA SER A 431 10.11 -11.73 2.43
C SER A 431 9.05 -12.53 1.64
N GLY A 432 8.12 -13.18 2.34
CA GLY A 432 7.13 -14.09 1.74
C GLY A 432 6.07 -13.42 0.86
N ARG A 433 6.01 -12.08 0.86
CA ARG A 433 5.08 -11.32 0.03
C ARG A 433 5.71 -10.86 -1.30
N ILE A 434 7.00 -11.05 -1.47
CA ILE A 434 7.75 -10.69 -2.68
C ILE A 434 8.41 -11.94 -3.27
N HIS A 435 8.60 -11.96 -4.58
CA HIS A 435 9.18 -13.11 -5.28
C HIS A 435 10.68 -12.94 -5.41
N LEU A 436 11.43 -13.50 -4.43
CA LEU A 436 12.88 -13.55 -4.50
C LEU A 436 13.30 -14.71 -5.42
N SER A 437 13.78 -14.41 -6.62
CA SER A 437 14.46 -15.43 -7.45
C SER A 437 15.91 -15.61 -6.94
N ALA A 438 16.33 -16.84 -6.72
CA ALA A 438 17.73 -17.14 -6.47
C ALA A 438 18.54 -16.78 -7.73
N ARG A 439 19.12 -15.58 -7.76
CA ARG A 439 20.23 -15.34 -8.68
C ARG A 439 21.42 -16.13 -8.15
N ALA A 440 21.85 -17.15 -8.90
CA ALA A 440 23.15 -17.75 -8.64
C ALA A 440 24.16 -16.61 -8.55
N VAL A 441 24.78 -16.43 -7.39
CA VAL A 441 25.93 -15.55 -7.24
C VAL A 441 26.99 -16.15 -8.15
N ALA A 442 27.19 -15.53 -9.33
CA ALA A 442 28.34 -15.89 -10.15
C ALA A 442 29.59 -15.63 -9.29
N PRO A 443 30.47 -16.64 -9.10
CA PRO A 443 31.70 -16.38 -8.39
C PRO A 443 32.45 -15.27 -9.09
N ALA A 444 32.92 -14.27 -8.32
CA ALA A 444 33.78 -13.22 -8.84
C ALA A 444 34.88 -13.87 -9.65
N GLU A 445 34.98 -13.57 -10.94
CA GLU A 445 36.13 -13.95 -11.76
C GLU A 445 37.37 -13.41 -11.05
N VAL A 446 38.15 -14.32 -10.56
CA VAL A 446 39.51 -14.04 -10.10
C VAL A 446 40.29 -13.70 -11.36
N ALA A 447 40.48 -12.41 -11.64
CA ALA A 447 41.40 -11.97 -12.65
C ALA A 447 42.82 -12.48 -12.29
N ALA A 448 43.38 -13.32 -13.14
CA ALA A 448 44.73 -13.81 -13.07
C ALA A 448 45.74 -12.72 -13.40
#